data_06496d4bdb1f5f77179d3bd59481391a
#
_entry.id   06496d4bdb1f5f77179d3bd59481391a
#
_cell.length_a   1.000
_cell.length_b   1.000
_cell.length_c   1.000
_cell.angle_alpha   90.00
_cell.angle_beta   90.00
_cell.angle_gamma   90.00
#
_symmetry.space_group_name_H-M   'P 1'
#
loop_
_entity.id
_entity.type
_entity.pdbx_description
1 polymer ?
#
loop_
_entity_poly.entity_id
_entity_poly.type
_entity_poly.pdbx_seq_one_letter_code
_entity_poly.pdbx_strand_id
1 'polypeptide(L)'
;TFVFDVKGKDVSESLVLRLRPTGYQVFPDYDLKMQASIMKLLRLKGLPTPEIIFENYNDDILGSEFYVMRCIDGEAPSDNPPHHMDPEGMMGKATPEQRYSVWSGWVNNLSSFHSLDLTSEEISSCGFKNTEDSLGAELDYYKEFLNWGMDGEKHPVCSNAHDWLVANKPELQKISMCWGDSRIGNVLYKDYKASALLDWEMASMGDPLMDLAWGFAVDECNSLGLGVPRLDGSMSQSEGIEIWENKTGLSAENINYFRVLALFKFSVIMVRVAKRLIFNEIMPLDSDFHLNNFTTEYLDSEVTRVSKL
;
A
#
# COMPACT_ATOMS: atom_id res chain seq x y z
N THR A 1 -11.84 -8.32 8.50
CA THR A 1 -12.81 -7.28 8.05
C THR A 1 -14.15 -7.93 7.79
N PHE A 2 -15.24 -7.32 8.28
CA PHE A 2 -16.62 -7.80 8.09
C PHE A 2 -17.51 -6.65 7.67
N VAL A 3 -18.43 -6.90 6.74
CA VAL A 3 -19.48 -5.95 6.36
C VAL A 3 -20.78 -6.41 7.02
N PHE A 4 -21.53 -5.48 7.62
CA PHE A 4 -22.78 -5.79 8.29
C PHE A 4 -23.79 -4.63 8.19
N ASP A 5 -25.06 -4.95 8.25
CA ASP A 5 -26.15 -3.98 8.23
C ASP A 5 -26.72 -3.75 9.62
N VAL A 6 -26.87 -2.48 9.96
CA VAL A 6 -27.61 -2.05 11.15
C VAL A 6 -29.01 -1.62 10.72
N LYS A 7 -30.04 -2.28 11.28
CA LYS A 7 -31.46 -1.96 10.99
C LYS A 7 -32.17 -1.54 12.27
N GLY A 8 -32.70 -0.34 12.28
CA GLY A 8 -33.56 0.24 13.32
C GLY A 8 -34.86 0.75 12.73
N LYS A 9 -35.73 1.39 13.56
CA LYS A 9 -37.04 1.91 13.09
C LYS A 9 -36.90 2.91 11.94
N ASP A 10 -35.84 3.74 11.98
CA ASP A 10 -35.63 4.83 11.01
C ASP A 10 -34.21 4.84 10.43
N VAL A 11 -33.43 3.78 10.68
CA VAL A 11 -32.03 3.66 10.23
C VAL A 11 -31.83 2.32 9.53
N SER A 12 -31.31 2.38 8.32
CA SER A 12 -30.73 1.23 7.62
C SER A 12 -29.38 1.65 7.06
N GLU A 13 -28.32 1.12 7.60
CA GLU A 13 -26.97 1.54 7.28
C GLU A 13 -26.03 0.33 7.20
N SER A 14 -25.18 0.30 6.19
CA SER A 14 -24.11 -0.69 6.05
C SER A 14 -22.81 -0.15 6.67
N LEU A 15 -22.20 -0.96 7.52
CA LEU A 15 -20.98 -0.63 8.23
C LEU A 15 -19.92 -1.69 7.98
N VAL A 16 -18.66 -1.32 8.18
CA VAL A 16 -17.49 -2.21 8.07
C VAL A 16 -16.81 -2.27 9.43
N LEU A 17 -16.64 -3.48 9.95
CA LEU A 17 -15.86 -3.79 11.14
C LEU A 17 -14.47 -4.24 10.73
N ARG A 18 -13.44 -3.53 11.18
CA ARG A 18 -12.04 -3.95 11.07
C ARG A 18 -11.55 -4.41 12.44
N LEU A 19 -11.22 -5.71 12.55
CA LEU A 19 -10.63 -6.32 13.74
C LEU A 19 -9.13 -6.51 13.53
N ARG A 20 -8.35 -6.44 14.62
CA ARG A 20 -6.95 -6.86 14.61
C ARG A 20 -6.89 -8.34 14.23
N PRO A 21 -6.03 -8.74 13.27
CA PRO A 21 -5.87 -10.15 12.91
C PRO A 21 -5.36 -10.98 14.09
N THR A 22 -6.00 -12.14 14.33
CA THR A 22 -5.62 -13.07 15.40
C THR A 22 -4.97 -14.35 14.90
N GLY A 23 -4.99 -14.59 13.57
CA GLY A 23 -4.39 -15.77 12.94
C GLY A 23 -2.94 -15.54 12.52
N TYR A 24 -2.53 -16.18 11.41
CA TYR A 24 -1.18 -16.01 10.85
C TYR A 24 -0.96 -14.55 10.42
N GLN A 25 0.01 -13.89 11.07
CA GLN A 25 0.31 -12.49 10.83
C GLN A 25 1.22 -12.33 9.60
N VAL A 26 0.84 -11.43 8.70
CA VAL A 26 1.66 -11.00 7.57
C VAL A 26 2.62 -9.89 8.00
N PHE A 27 2.14 -8.92 8.78
CA PHE A 27 2.94 -7.84 9.33
C PHE A 27 3.38 -8.13 10.78
N PRO A 28 4.53 -7.59 11.21
CA PRO A 28 4.99 -7.75 12.59
C PRO A 28 4.04 -7.14 13.62
N ASP A 29 3.37 -6.06 13.27
CA ASP A 29 2.39 -5.36 14.11
C ASP A 29 1.23 -4.78 13.28
N TYR A 30 0.11 -4.46 13.98
CA TYR A 30 -1.09 -3.85 13.42
C TYR A 30 -1.58 -2.75 14.34
N ASP A 31 -1.35 -1.50 13.98
CA ASP A 31 -1.84 -0.33 14.74
C ASP A 31 -3.20 0.14 14.19
N LEU A 32 -4.30 -0.40 14.71
CA LEU A 32 -5.65 -0.02 14.30
C LEU A 32 -5.99 1.41 14.73
N LYS A 33 -5.39 1.90 15.83
CA LYS A 33 -5.60 3.27 16.31
C LYS A 33 -4.98 4.28 15.35
N MET A 34 -3.77 4.01 14.87
CA MET A 34 -3.11 4.82 13.84
C MET A 34 -3.97 4.88 12.57
N GLN A 35 -4.41 3.73 12.04
CA GLN A 35 -5.24 3.65 10.84
C GLN A 35 -6.50 4.51 10.96
N ALA A 36 -7.25 4.36 12.06
CA ALA A 36 -8.47 5.13 12.29
C ALA A 36 -8.20 6.64 12.46
N SER A 37 -7.10 7.00 13.16
CA SER A 37 -6.71 8.40 13.36
C SER A 37 -6.34 9.08 12.04
N ILE A 38 -5.61 8.39 11.15
CA ILE A 38 -5.28 8.86 9.81
C ILE A 38 -6.56 9.11 9.01
N MET A 39 -7.47 8.14 8.94
CA MET A 39 -8.71 8.29 8.18
C MET A 39 -9.56 9.47 8.68
N LYS A 40 -9.66 9.67 10.01
CA LYS A 40 -10.34 10.83 10.60
C LYS A 40 -9.69 12.15 10.19
N LEU A 41 -8.37 12.24 10.30
CA LEU A 41 -7.62 13.44 9.91
C LEU A 41 -7.81 13.77 8.44
N LEU A 42 -7.60 12.79 7.56
CA LEU A 42 -7.68 12.98 6.12
C LEU A 42 -9.10 13.34 5.66
N ARG A 43 -10.13 12.79 6.32
CA ARG A 43 -11.51 13.17 6.08
C ARG A 43 -11.78 14.65 6.45
N LEU A 44 -11.23 15.11 7.57
CA LEU A 44 -11.30 16.53 7.96
C LEU A 44 -10.58 17.45 6.97
N LYS A 45 -9.54 16.96 6.31
CA LYS A 45 -8.80 17.67 5.26
C LYS A 45 -9.47 17.55 3.87
N GLY A 46 -10.64 16.90 3.76
CA GLY A 46 -11.42 16.79 2.52
C GLY A 46 -11.06 15.64 1.61
N LEU A 47 -10.20 14.71 2.04
CA LEU A 47 -9.89 13.49 1.29
C LEU A 47 -10.99 12.42 1.49
N PRO A 48 -11.28 11.61 0.47
CA PRO A 48 -12.34 10.62 0.53
C PRO A 48 -11.88 9.38 1.34
N THR A 49 -11.92 9.46 2.67
CA THR A 49 -11.72 8.32 3.56
C THR A 49 -13.04 7.95 4.25
N PRO A 50 -13.27 6.67 4.61
CA PRO A 50 -14.45 6.27 5.36
C PRO A 50 -14.58 7.02 6.68
N GLU A 51 -15.80 7.31 7.07
CA GLU A 51 -16.10 7.88 8.38
C GLU A 51 -15.95 6.82 9.47
N ILE A 52 -15.14 7.07 10.48
CA ILE A 52 -15.02 6.21 11.66
C ILE A 52 -16.19 6.47 12.59
N ILE A 53 -16.99 5.44 12.85
CA ILE A 53 -18.22 5.51 13.63
C ILE A 53 -17.97 5.13 15.08
N PHE A 54 -17.12 4.10 15.30
CA PHE A 54 -16.83 3.60 16.63
C PHE A 54 -15.43 2.99 16.69
N GLU A 55 -14.79 3.09 17.83
CA GLU A 55 -13.42 2.57 18.07
C GLU A 55 -13.37 1.89 19.44
N ASN A 56 -12.72 0.74 19.51
CA ASN A 56 -12.35 0.09 20.77
C ASN A 56 -10.96 -0.54 20.63
N TYR A 57 -10.03 -0.10 21.44
CA TYR A 57 -8.64 -0.56 21.44
C TYR A 57 -8.32 -1.44 22.68
N ASN A 58 -9.34 -2.05 23.26
CA ASN A 58 -9.26 -3.05 24.30
C ASN A 58 -9.88 -4.37 23.80
N ASP A 59 -9.69 -5.43 24.56
CA ASP A 59 -10.25 -6.75 24.27
C ASP A 59 -11.61 -7.04 24.96
N ASP A 60 -12.17 -6.06 25.67
CA ASP A 60 -13.33 -6.18 26.54
C ASP A 60 -14.66 -6.41 25.81
N ILE A 61 -14.80 -6.01 24.53
CA ILE A 61 -16.07 -6.12 23.79
C ILE A 61 -16.07 -7.34 22.85
N LEU A 62 -15.07 -7.46 21.98
CA LEU A 62 -15.00 -8.52 20.96
C LEU A 62 -13.78 -9.44 21.12
N GLY A 63 -13.06 -9.35 22.25
CA GLY A 63 -11.84 -10.11 22.49
C GLY A 63 -10.65 -9.66 21.62
N SER A 64 -10.74 -8.48 21.00
CA SER A 64 -9.69 -7.90 20.15
C SER A 64 -9.96 -6.42 19.91
N GLU A 65 -8.92 -5.68 19.62
CA GLU A 65 -9.00 -4.29 19.15
C GLU A 65 -9.76 -4.20 17.83
N PHE A 66 -10.60 -3.18 17.67
CA PHE A 66 -11.33 -2.95 16.42
C PHE A 66 -11.76 -1.49 16.24
N TYR A 67 -12.10 -1.16 15.01
CA TYR A 67 -12.90 0.01 14.70
C TYR A 67 -14.04 -0.32 13.73
N VAL A 68 -15.06 0.51 13.75
CA VAL A 68 -16.21 0.44 12.84
C VAL A 68 -16.20 1.70 11.98
N MET A 69 -16.33 1.52 10.69
CA MET A 69 -16.41 2.62 9.73
C MET A 69 -17.64 2.49 8.84
N ARG A 70 -18.05 3.59 8.24
CA ARG A 70 -19.14 3.61 7.27
C ARG A 70 -18.74 2.81 6.02
N CYS A 71 -19.62 1.94 5.55
CA CYS A 71 -19.44 1.27 4.28
C CYS A 71 -19.59 2.28 3.14
N ILE A 72 -18.60 2.34 2.25
CA ILE A 72 -18.63 3.17 1.05
C ILE A 72 -18.95 2.28 -0.15
N ASP A 73 -19.89 2.73 -0.97
CA ASP A 73 -20.25 2.05 -2.20
C ASP A 73 -19.16 2.20 -3.26
N GLY A 74 -18.81 1.09 -3.89
CA GLY A 74 -17.76 1.03 -4.91
C GLY A 74 -17.11 -0.34 -5.01
N GLU A 75 -16.32 -0.50 -6.05
CA GLU A 75 -15.47 -1.69 -6.30
C GLU A 75 -14.01 -1.28 -6.32
N ALA A 76 -13.12 -2.21 -5.98
CA ALA A 76 -11.69 -2.04 -6.12
C ALA A 76 -11.14 -2.97 -7.20
N PRO A 77 -10.07 -2.57 -7.92
CA PRO A 77 -9.32 -3.49 -8.77
C PRO A 77 -8.87 -4.73 -7.99
N SER A 78 -9.04 -5.91 -8.61
CA SER A 78 -8.72 -7.20 -7.98
C SER A 78 -7.22 -7.37 -7.74
N ASP A 79 -6.85 -7.99 -6.62
CA ASP A 79 -5.48 -8.39 -6.30
C ASP A 79 -5.24 -9.88 -6.55
N ASN A 80 -6.28 -10.70 -6.48
CA ASN A 80 -6.18 -12.13 -6.66
C ASN A 80 -7.40 -12.68 -7.43
N PRO A 81 -7.25 -12.99 -8.70
CA PRO A 81 -6.05 -12.73 -9.51
C PRO A 81 -5.78 -11.22 -9.67
N PRO A 82 -4.53 -10.80 -9.98
CA PRO A 82 -4.24 -9.41 -10.30
C PRO A 82 -5.17 -8.88 -11.41
N HIS A 83 -5.59 -7.64 -11.32
CA HIS A 83 -6.62 -7.08 -12.19
C HIS A 83 -6.28 -7.12 -13.69
N HIS A 84 -4.99 -7.22 -14.06
CA HIS A 84 -4.56 -7.45 -15.44
C HIS A 84 -4.89 -8.86 -15.96
N MET A 85 -5.17 -9.80 -15.04
CA MET A 85 -5.50 -11.20 -15.33
C MET A 85 -6.98 -11.55 -15.00
N ASP A 86 -7.76 -10.56 -14.57
CA ASP A 86 -9.15 -10.73 -14.15
C ASP A 86 -10.12 -10.13 -15.19
N PRO A 87 -10.53 -10.91 -16.23
CA PRO A 87 -11.46 -10.42 -17.25
C PRO A 87 -12.86 -10.14 -16.70
N GLU A 88 -13.23 -10.74 -15.55
CA GLU A 88 -14.56 -10.58 -14.95
C GLU A 88 -14.61 -9.45 -13.91
N GLY A 89 -13.47 -8.97 -13.44
CA GLY A 89 -13.37 -7.85 -12.51
C GLY A 89 -13.66 -6.50 -13.19
N MET A 90 -13.74 -5.46 -12.36
CA MET A 90 -14.04 -4.12 -12.85
C MET A 90 -13.06 -3.62 -13.91
N MET A 91 -11.75 -3.91 -13.76
CA MET A 91 -10.73 -3.49 -14.73
C MET A 91 -10.79 -4.28 -16.03
N GLY A 92 -11.09 -5.58 -15.96
CA GLY A 92 -11.24 -6.42 -17.14
C GLY A 92 -12.42 -5.99 -18.03
N LYS A 93 -13.55 -5.64 -17.40
CA LYS A 93 -14.77 -5.17 -18.08
C LYS A 93 -14.72 -3.72 -18.56
N ALA A 94 -13.81 -2.92 -18.02
CA ALA A 94 -13.70 -1.50 -18.32
C ALA A 94 -13.21 -1.24 -19.76
N THR A 95 -13.61 -0.10 -20.34
CA THR A 95 -12.96 0.44 -21.54
C THR A 95 -11.59 1.03 -21.21
N PRO A 96 -10.71 1.27 -22.19
CA PRO A 96 -9.44 1.95 -21.95
C PRO A 96 -9.60 3.31 -21.25
N GLU A 97 -10.63 4.09 -21.63
CA GLU A 97 -10.93 5.40 -21.03
C GLU A 97 -11.38 5.26 -19.56
N GLN A 98 -12.13 4.21 -19.24
CA GLN A 98 -12.56 3.93 -17.87
C GLN A 98 -11.37 3.49 -17.01
N ARG A 99 -10.45 2.66 -17.53
CA ARG A 99 -9.20 2.29 -16.85
C ARG A 99 -8.34 3.52 -16.61
N TYR A 100 -8.21 4.39 -17.60
CA TYR A 100 -7.49 5.66 -17.41
C TYR A 100 -8.16 6.56 -16.35
N SER A 101 -9.49 6.56 -16.25
CA SER A 101 -10.23 7.26 -15.18
C SER A 101 -9.89 6.71 -13.79
N VAL A 102 -9.77 5.38 -13.65
CA VAL A 102 -9.35 4.71 -12.39
C VAL A 102 -7.95 5.21 -11.98
N TRP A 103 -6.98 5.14 -12.88
CA TRP A 103 -5.61 5.61 -12.64
C TRP A 103 -5.55 7.12 -12.35
N SER A 104 -6.31 7.91 -13.11
CA SER A 104 -6.40 9.36 -12.88
C SER A 104 -7.01 9.67 -11.52
N GLY A 105 -8.03 8.92 -11.09
CA GLY A 105 -8.63 9.03 -9.77
C GLY A 105 -7.61 8.76 -8.66
N TRP A 106 -6.81 7.69 -8.81
CA TRP A 106 -5.75 7.35 -7.87
C TRP A 106 -4.67 8.44 -7.77
N VAL A 107 -4.01 8.80 -8.89
CA VAL A 107 -2.90 9.77 -8.85
C VAL A 107 -3.36 11.15 -8.41
N ASN A 108 -4.58 11.54 -8.75
CA ASN A 108 -5.14 12.83 -8.34
C ASN A 108 -5.39 12.90 -6.82
N ASN A 109 -5.91 11.84 -6.21
CA ASN A 109 -6.09 11.76 -4.76
C ASN A 109 -4.75 11.67 -4.03
N LEU A 110 -3.80 10.87 -4.56
CA LEU A 110 -2.44 10.78 -4.04
C LEU A 110 -1.74 12.15 -4.04
N SER A 111 -1.82 12.87 -5.16
CA SER A 111 -1.28 14.23 -5.26
C SER A 111 -1.94 15.20 -4.28
N SER A 112 -3.26 15.12 -4.10
CA SER A 112 -3.98 15.93 -3.11
C SER A 112 -3.54 15.61 -1.69
N PHE A 113 -3.32 14.33 -1.36
CA PHE A 113 -2.78 13.89 -0.07
C PHE A 113 -1.37 14.45 0.17
N HIS A 114 -0.46 14.32 -0.80
CA HIS A 114 0.92 14.80 -0.69
C HIS A 114 1.04 16.33 -0.66
N SER A 115 0.01 17.04 -1.15
CA SER A 115 -0.08 18.50 -1.09
C SER A 115 -0.60 19.03 0.24
N LEU A 116 -1.04 18.16 1.16
CA LEU A 116 -1.50 18.61 2.47
C LEU A 116 -0.34 19.21 3.27
N ASP A 117 -0.62 20.35 3.89
CA ASP A 117 0.24 20.93 4.92
C ASP A 117 -0.26 20.48 6.28
N LEU A 118 0.34 19.40 6.79
CA LEU A 118 0.00 18.81 8.08
C LEU A 118 0.93 19.37 9.16
N THR A 119 0.35 19.85 10.24
CA THR A 119 1.13 20.33 11.39
C THR A 119 1.77 19.15 12.16
N SER A 120 2.83 19.41 12.90
CA SER A 120 3.46 18.40 13.78
C SER A 120 2.48 17.82 14.80
N GLU A 121 1.50 18.62 15.27
CA GLU A 121 0.44 18.17 16.18
C GLU A 121 -0.51 17.20 15.50
N GLU A 122 -0.94 17.48 14.26
CA GLU A 122 -1.78 16.59 13.46
C GLU A 122 -1.08 15.27 13.19
N ILE A 123 0.20 15.30 12.80
CA ILE A 123 1.04 14.12 12.57
C ILE A 123 1.17 13.30 13.86
N SER A 124 1.49 13.94 14.99
CA SER A 124 1.61 13.28 16.29
C SER A 124 0.28 12.66 16.76
N SER A 125 -0.86 13.30 16.46
CA SER A 125 -2.19 12.78 16.80
C SER A 125 -2.52 11.45 16.10
N CYS A 126 -1.89 11.19 14.97
CA CYS A 126 -1.95 9.91 14.26
C CYS A 126 -0.98 8.85 14.81
N GLY A 127 -0.16 9.19 15.83
CA GLY A 127 0.79 8.25 16.43
C GLY A 127 2.21 8.31 15.84
N PHE A 128 2.44 9.13 14.83
CA PHE A 128 3.78 9.29 14.26
C PHE A 128 4.69 10.12 15.14
N LYS A 129 5.98 9.75 15.15
CA LYS A 129 7.04 10.53 15.79
C LYS A 129 7.86 11.24 14.72
N ASN A 130 8.25 12.46 14.99
CA ASN A 130 9.25 13.13 14.15
C ASN A 130 10.55 12.34 14.21
N THR A 131 11.08 11.99 13.04
CA THR A 131 12.40 11.38 12.90
C THR A 131 13.19 12.15 11.86
N GLU A 132 14.45 12.48 12.18
CA GLU A 132 15.33 13.21 11.27
C GLU A 132 15.72 12.34 10.07
N ASP A 133 15.85 11.03 10.27
CA ASP A 133 16.15 10.05 9.23
C ASP A 133 14.98 9.07 9.04
N SER A 134 13.88 9.55 8.45
CA SER A 134 12.70 8.73 8.20
C SER A 134 12.97 7.59 7.20
N LEU A 135 13.82 7.84 6.21
CA LEU A 135 14.18 6.83 5.21
C LEU A 135 15.08 5.74 5.81
N GLY A 136 16.03 6.10 6.67
CA GLY A 136 16.82 5.13 7.43
C GLY A 136 15.94 4.28 8.34
N ALA A 137 15.00 4.89 9.05
CA ALA A 137 14.05 4.19 9.91
C ALA A 137 13.17 3.21 9.12
N GLU A 138 12.73 3.57 7.91
CA GLU A 138 11.97 2.70 7.01
C GLU A 138 12.81 1.49 6.54
N LEU A 139 14.07 1.72 6.16
CA LEU A 139 14.99 0.64 5.77
C LEU A 139 15.27 -0.32 6.93
N ASP A 140 15.50 0.19 8.13
CA ASP A 140 15.72 -0.62 9.33
C ASP A 140 14.48 -1.44 9.68
N TYR A 141 13.29 -0.83 9.63
CA TYR A 141 12.02 -1.53 9.87
C TYR A 141 11.84 -2.71 8.91
N TYR A 142 12.03 -2.51 7.59
CA TYR A 142 11.86 -3.60 6.63
C TYR A 142 13.00 -4.63 6.68
N LYS A 143 14.18 -4.26 7.12
CA LYS A 143 15.25 -5.23 7.43
C LYS A 143 14.88 -6.13 8.60
N GLU A 144 14.35 -5.55 9.68
CA GLU A 144 13.88 -6.32 10.85
C GLU A 144 12.67 -7.19 10.47
N PHE A 145 11.76 -6.66 9.66
CA PHE A 145 10.62 -7.40 9.13
C PHE A 145 11.09 -8.62 8.31
N LEU A 146 12.09 -8.43 7.43
CA LEU A 146 12.67 -9.53 6.66
C LEU A 146 13.28 -10.60 7.58
N ASN A 147 14.07 -10.18 8.57
CA ASN A 147 14.66 -11.11 9.55
C ASN A 147 13.60 -11.90 10.31
N TRP A 148 12.54 -11.25 10.76
CA TRP A 148 11.40 -11.91 11.39
C TRP A 148 10.68 -12.84 10.41
N GLY A 149 10.43 -12.38 9.19
CA GLY A 149 9.76 -13.16 8.15
C GLY A 149 10.52 -14.41 7.74
N MET A 150 11.84 -14.35 7.73
CA MET A 150 12.75 -15.42 7.35
C MET A 150 13.14 -16.34 8.53
N ASP A 151 12.66 -16.07 9.76
CA ASP A 151 13.06 -16.83 10.96
C ASP A 151 14.58 -16.82 11.20
N GLY A 152 15.25 -15.73 10.81
CA GLY A 152 16.69 -15.54 10.92
C GLY A 152 17.52 -16.12 9.74
N GLU A 153 16.89 -16.74 8.76
CA GLU A 153 17.58 -17.18 7.54
C GLU A 153 17.83 -16.00 6.58
N LYS A 154 18.82 -16.16 5.69
CA LYS A 154 19.15 -15.12 4.71
C LYS A 154 18.24 -15.22 3.48
N HIS A 155 17.80 -14.06 3.01
CA HIS A 155 17.17 -13.90 1.71
C HIS A 155 18.13 -13.16 0.77
N PRO A 156 18.85 -13.85 -0.16
CA PRO A 156 19.94 -13.25 -0.91
C PRO A 156 19.53 -11.99 -1.70
N VAL A 157 18.43 -12.05 -2.46
CA VAL A 157 17.95 -10.94 -3.30
C VAL A 157 17.54 -9.73 -2.44
N CYS A 158 16.73 -9.94 -1.39
CA CYS A 158 16.33 -8.84 -0.51
C CYS A 158 17.52 -8.24 0.25
N SER A 159 18.51 -9.06 0.67
CA SER A 159 19.71 -8.54 1.33
C SER A 159 20.53 -7.67 0.39
N ASN A 160 20.74 -8.10 -0.87
CA ASN A 160 21.44 -7.32 -1.88
C ASN A 160 20.72 -6.00 -2.20
N ALA A 161 19.40 -6.04 -2.33
CA ALA A 161 18.59 -4.83 -2.55
C ALA A 161 18.68 -3.86 -1.37
N HIS A 162 18.61 -4.36 -0.12
CA HIS A 162 18.76 -3.53 1.07
C HIS A 162 20.15 -2.87 1.12
N ASP A 163 21.23 -3.62 0.84
CA ASP A 163 22.59 -3.07 0.83
C ASP A 163 22.74 -1.97 -0.25
N TRP A 164 22.13 -2.18 -1.42
CA TRP A 164 22.08 -1.17 -2.47
C TRP A 164 21.32 0.07 -2.03
N LEU A 165 20.15 -0.08 -1.38
CA LEU A 165 19.33 1.02 -0.88
C LEU A 165 20.07 1.84 0.18
N VAL A 166 20.78 1.20 1.09
CA VAL A 166 21.61 1.89 2.10
C VAL A 166 22.73 2.69 1.46
N ALA A 167 23.42 2.11 0.47
CA ALA A 167 24.56 2.74 -0.21
C ALA A 167 24.16 3.92 -1.12
N ASN A 168 22.93 3.94 -1.63
CA ASN A 168 22.45 4.94 -2.60
C ASN A 168 21.35 5.84 -2.05
N LYS A 169 21.21 5.93 -0.72
CA LYS A 169 20.16 6.73 -0.05
C LYS A 169 20.23 8.20 -0.49
N PRO A 170 19.15 8.76 -1.11
CA PRO A 170 19.12 10.15 -1.52
C PRO A 170 18.81 11.08 -0.34
N GLU A 171 19.08 12.37 -0.52
CA GLU A 171 18.48 13.39 0.35
C GLU A 171 16.99 13.51 0.02
N LEU A 172 16.16 13.58 1.08
CA LEU A 172 14.71 13.69 0.92
C LEU A 172 14.32 15.13 0.61
N GLN A 173 13.47 15.32 -0.38
CA GLN A 173 12.97 16.65 -0.74
C GLN A 173 11.93 17.16 0.29
N LYS A 174 11.19 16.26 0.93
CA LYS A 174 10.17 16.54 1.93
C LYS A 174 9.98 15.30 2.81
N ILE A 175 9.79 15.50 4.10
CA ILE A 175 9.31 14.46 5.01
C ILE A 175 7.84 14.74 5.29
N SER A 176 6.96 13.81 4.92
CA SER A 176 5.52 13.91 5.13
C SER A 176 4.94 12.54 5.48
N MET A 177 3.67 12.53 5.85
CA MET A 177 2.93 11.28 5.96
C MET A 177 2.82 10.63 4.58
N CYS A 178 3.13 9.34 4.51
CA CYS A 178 2.97 8.48 3.35
C CYS A 178 1.88 7.44 3.64
N TRP A 179 1.15 7.04 2.60
CA TRP A 179 0.09 6.03 2.68
C TRP A 179 0.65 4.62 2.91
N GLY A 180 1.79 4.36 2.26
CA GLY A 180 2.53 3.09 2.38
C GLY A 180 2.06 2.04 1.37
N ASP A 181 0.79 1.64 1.36
CA ASP A 181 0.21 0.75 0.34
C ASP A 181 -0.66 1.52 -0.66
N SER A 182 -0.08 2.55 -1.26
CA SER A 182 -0.72 3.50 -2.17
C SER A 182 -0.93 2.94 -3.57
N ARG A 183 -1.74 1.90 -3.75
CA ARG A 183 -2.04 1.27 -5.03
C ARG A 183 -3.51 1.42 -5.40
N ILE A 184 -3.84 1.28 -6.70
CA ILE A 184 -5.22 1.41 -7.19
C ILE A 184 -6.17 0.40 -6.54
N GLY A 185 -5.68 -0.78 -6.11
CA GLY A 185 -6.46 -1.80 -5.40
C GLY A 185 -6.93 -1.38 -3.99
N ASN A 186 -6.32 -0.35 -3.41
CA ASN A 186 -6.72 0.24 -2.12
C ASN A 186 -7.59 1.49 -2.26
N VAL A 187 -8.12 1.72 -3.45
CA VAL A 187 -9.12 2.76 -3.73
C VAL A 187 -10.42 2.10 -4.14
N LEU A 188 -11.53 2.52 -3.55
CA LEU A 188 -12.86 2.18 -4.06
C LEU A 188 -13.23 3.12 -5.21
N TYR A 189 -13.87 2.56 -6.22
CA TYR A 189 -14.36 3.31 -7.37
C TYR A 189 -15.84 3.06 -7.57
N LYS A 190 -16.60 4.13 -7.74
CA LYS A 190 -17.98 4.11 -8.18
C LYS A 190 -18.04 4.71 -9.58
N ASP A 191 -18.59 3.97 -10.53
CA ASP A 191 -18.61 4.36 -11.94
C ASP A 191 -17.21 4.81 -12.44
N TYR A 192 -16.18 4.02 -12.10
CA TYR A 192 -14.75 4.27 -12.41
C TYR A 192 -14.18 5.59 -11.89
N LYS A 193 -14.81 6.20 -10.88
CA LYS A 193 -14.32 7.39 -10.18
C LYS A 193 -14.00 7.04 -8.73
N ALA A 194 -12.84 7.48 -8.25
CA ALA A 194 -12.42 7.23 -6.87
C ALA A 194 -13.46 7.74 -5.86
N SER A 195 -13.91 6.87 -4.97
CA SER A 195 -14.92 7.15 -3.95
C SER A 195 -14.38 7.03 -2.52
N ALA A 196 -13.36 6.20 -2.28
CA ALA A 196 -12.67 6.12 -0.98
C ALA A 196 -11.24 5.62 -1.09
N LEU A 197 -10.36 6.14 -0.22
CA LEU A 197 -8.99 5.67 0.01
C LEU A 197 -8.97 4.79 1.25
N LEU A 198 -8.42 3.58 1.13
CA LEU A 198 -8.47 2.54 2.14
C LEU A 198 -7.06 2.05 2.51
N ASP A 199 -6.99 1.21 3.53
CA ASP A 199 -5.85 0.40 3.94
C ASP A 199 -4.58 1.21 4.26
N TRP A 200 -4.63 1.87 5.41
CA TRP A 200 -3.58 2.73 5.95
C TRP A 200 -2.62 1.97 6.89
N GLU A 201 -2.59 0.63 6.84
CA GLU A 201 -1.81 -0.18 7.78
C GLU A 201 -0.28 -0.06 7.57
N MET A 202 0.15 0.33 6.36
CA MET A 202 1.55 0.57 6.03
C MET A 202 1.95 2.05 6.10
N ALA A 203 1.09 2.92 6.63
CA ALA A 203 1.37 4.35 6.67
C ALA A 203 2.63 4.65 7.50
N SER A 204 3.47 5.54 6.98
CA SER A 204 4.75 5.91 7.58
C SER A 204 5.08 7.38 7.35
N MET A 205 6.18 7.85 7.95
CA MET A 205 6.75 9.17 7.63
C MET A 205 7.90 9.00 6.64
N GLY A 206 7.85 9.72 5.52
CA GLY A 206 8.88 9.60 4.49
C GLY A 206 8.75 10.60 3.35
N ASP A 207 9.47 10.34 2.26
CA ASP A 207 9.33 11.13 1.03
C ASP A 207 8.05 10.70 0.28
N PRO A 208 7.21 11.63 -0.17
CA PRO A 208 6.02 11.34 -0.98
C PRO A 208 6.27 10.46 -2.22
N LEU A 209 7.50 10.45 -2.76
CA LEU A 209 7.88 9.54 -3.85
C LEU A 209 7.78 8.05 -3.48
N MET A 210 7.83 7.70 -2.18
CA MET A 210 7.62 6.32 -1.72
C MET A 210 6.28 5.79 -2.21
N ASP A 211 5.23 6.59 -2.08
CA ASP A 211 3.88 6.21 -2.47
C ASP A 211 3.69 6.18 -3.99
N LEU A 212 4.20 7.19 -4.69
CA LEU A 212 4.09 7.24 -6.15
C LEU A 212 4.81 6.06 -6.80
N ALA A 213 6.03 5.76 -6.32
CA ALA A 213 6.82 4.62 -6.79
C ALA A 213 6.14 3.29 -6.46
N TRP A 214 5.56 3.15 -5.25
CA TRP A 214 4.86 1.95 -4.82
C TRP A 214 3.71 1.60 -5.77
N GLY A 215 2.82 2.55 -6.07
CA GLY A 215 1.66 2.30 -6.91
C GLY A 215 2.02 1.76 -8.30
N PHE A 216 3.05 2.32 -8.95
CA PHE A 216 3.51 1.84 -10.25
C PHE A 216 4.35 0.57 -10.18
N ALA A 217 5.28 0.47 -9.22
CA ALA A 217 6.17 -0.69 -9.12
C ALA A 217 5.40 -1.97 -8.77
N VAL A 218 4.42 -1.90 -7.87
CA VAL A 218 3.57 -3.05 -7.51
C VAL A 218 2.67 -3.46 -8.68
N ASP A 219 2.07 -2.49 -9.39
CA ASP A 219 1.25 -2.77 -10.57
C ASP A 219 2.07 -3.46 -11.68
N GLU A 220 3.25 -2.93 -11.99
CA GLU A 220 4.14 -3.54 -12.99
C GLU A 220 4.62 -4.92 -12.56
N CYS A 221 4.92 -5.11 -11.28
CA CYS A 221 5.29 -6.41 -10.74
C CYS A 221 4.14 -7.44 -10.87
N ASN A 222 2.91 -7.01 -10.60
CA ASN A 222 1.69 -7.83 -10.74
C ASN A 222 1.21 -8.01 -12.19
N SER A 223 1.90 -7.45 -13.16
CA SER A 223 1.63 -7.61 -14.59
C SER A 223 2.87 -8.11 -15.33
N LEU A 224 3.83 -7.24 -15.60
CA LEU A 224 5.05 -7.56 -16.32
C LEU A 224 5.92 -8.60 -15.57
N GLY A 225 5.98 -8.50 -14.24
CA GLY A 225 6.65 -9.49 -13.38
C GLY A 225 6.04 -10.89 -13.47
N LEU A 226 4.75 -10.98 -13.79
CA LEU A 226 4.04 -12.24 -14.06
C LEU A 226 4.02 -12.62 -15.55
N GLY A 227 4.72 -11.87 -16.41
CA GLY A 227 4.74 -12.10 -17.86
C GLY A 227 3.41 -11.73 -18.56
N VAL A 228 2.57 -10.91 -17.94
CA VAL A 228 1.27 -10.48 -18.47
C VAL A 228 1.37 -9.00 -18.86
N PRO A 229 0.90 -8.61 -20.07
CA PRO A 229 0.88 -7.20 -20.45
C PRO A 229 -0.10 -6.42 -19.56
N ARG A 230 0.22 -5.16 -19.29
CA ARG A 230 -0.72 -4.23 -18.65
C ARG A 230 -1.91 -4.00 -19.58
N LEU A 231 -3.11 -3.90 -19.01
CA LEU A 231 -4.33 -3.64 -19.76
C LEU A 231 -4.22 -2.29 -20.50
N ASP A 232 -4.72 -2.24 -21.73
CA ASP A 232 -4.81 -1.01 -22.50
C ASP A 232 -5.61 0.06 -21.74
N GLY A 233 -5.14 1.30 -21.73
CA GLY A 233 -5.67 2.39 -20.90
C GLY A 233 -5.10 2.46 -19.48
N SER A 234 -4.21 1.55 -19.07
CA SER A 234 -3.43 1.72 -17.85
C SER A 234 -2.44 2.88 -18.00
N MET A 235 -2.46 3.81 -17.02
CA MET A 235 -1.56 4.97 -17.02
C MET A 235 -0.10 4.54 -16.94
N SER A 236 0.76 5.13 -17.76
CA SER A 236 2.20 4.95 -17.65
C SER A 236 2.77 5.68 -16.44
N GLN A 237 3.94 5.22 -15.95
CA GLN A 237 4.62 5.91 -14.84
C GLN A 237 4.96 7.37 -15.21
N SER A 238 5.38 7.65 -16.46
CA SER A 238 5.71 9.00 -16.91
C SER A 238 4.50 9.94 -16.87
N GLU A 239 3.33 9.48 -17.30
CA GLU A 239 2.08 10.27 -17.21
C GLU A 239 1.69 10.54 -15.75
N GLY A 240 1.81 9.53 -14.89
CA GLY A 240 1.52 9.69 -13.46
C GLY A 240 2.49 10.65 -12.77
N ILE A 241 3.78 10.59 -13.08
CA ILE A 241 4.80 11.54 -12.62
C ILE A 241 4.43 12.96 -13.05
N GLU A 242 4.13 13.19 -14.32
CA GLU A 242 3.77 14.52 -14.84
C GLU A 242 2.57 15.11 -14.07
N ILE A 243 1.51 14.33 -13.86
CA ILE A 243 0.33 14.77 -13.10
C ILE A 243 0.72 15.10 -11.67
N TRP A 244 1.51 14.23 -11.03
CA TRP A 244 1.90 14.38 -9.63
C TRP A 244 2.81 15.58 -9.41
N GLU A 245 3.86 15.78 -10.23
CA GLU A 245 4.76 16.94 -10.17
C GLU A 245 4.01 18.26 -10.39
N ASN A 246 3.13 18.31 -11.40
CA ASN A 246 2.33 19.49 -11.69
C ASN A 246 1.40 19.89 -10.52
N LYS A 247 0.92 18.94 -9.75
CA LYS A 247 -0.01 19.20 -8.63
C LYS A 247 0.69 19.49 -7.31
N THR A 248 1.78 18.79 -7.05
CA THR A 248 2.47 18.85 -5.75
C THR A 248 3.60 19.90 -5.75
N GLY A 249 4.16 20.22 -6.92
CA GLY A 249 5.38 21.00 -7.07
C GLY A 249 6.65 20.28 -6.59
N LEU A 250 6.56 18.98 -6.27
CA LEU A 250 7.68 18.14 -5.88
C LEU A 250 8.35 17.53 -7.13
N SER A 251 9.59 17.06 -6.99
CA SER A 251 10.35 16.43 -8.09
C SER A 251 10.31 14.90 -7.98
N ALA A 252 10.21 14.22 -9.12
CA ALA A 252 10.36 12.76 -9.20
C ALA A 252 11.79 12.32 -9.60
N GLU A 253 12.80 13.17 -9.46
CA GLU A 253 14.19 12.88 -9.86
C GLU A 253 14.70 11.54 -9.27
N ASN A 254 14.40 11.25 -8.01
CA ASN A 254 14.83 10.04 -7.31
C ASN A 254 13.86 8.85 -7.48
N ILE A 255 12.95 8.86 -8.44
CA ILE A 255 11.92 7.81 -8.60
C ILE A 255 12.53 6.40 -8.73
N ASN A 256 13.69 6.25 -9.38
CA ASN A 256 14.35 4.97 -9.54
C ASN A 256 14.78 4.36 -8.19
N TYR A 257 15.26 5.18 -7.25
CA TYR A 257 15.57 4.72 -5.90
C TYR A 257 14.32 4.21 -5.19
N PHE A 258 13.24 4.99 -5.23
CA PHE A 258 11.98 4.63 -4.55
C PHE A 258 11.27 3.45 -5.21
N ARG A 259 11.49 3.19 -6.51
CA ARG A 259 11.04 1.94 -7.16
C ARG A 259 11.74 0.70 -6.58
N VAL A 260 13.06 0.76 -6.38
CA VAL A 260 13.79 -0.33 -5.72
C VAL A 260 13.30 -0.52 -4.29
N LEU A 261 13.08 0.58 -3.54
CA LEU A 261 12.53 0.52 -2.19
C LEU A 261 11.13 -0.14 -2.18
N ALA A 262 10.25 0.24 -3.10
CA ALA A 262 8.92 -0.32 -3.22
C ALA A 262 8.96 -1.84 -3.48
N LEU A 263 9.78 -2.28 -4.44
CA LEU A 263 9.93 -3.71 -4.77
C LEU A 263 10.61 -4.50 -3.64
N PHE A 264 11.57 -3.90 -2.94
CA PHE A 264 12.16 -4.48 -1.74
C PHE A 264 11.10 -4.70 -0.65
N LYS A 265 10.33 -3.67 -0.31
CA LYS A 265 9.22 -3.75 0.66
C LYS A 265 8.21 -4.83 0.25
N PHE A 266 7.82 -4.85 -1.02
CA PHE A 266 6.86 -5.83 -1.53
C PHE A 266 7.42 -7.26 -1.46
N SER A 267 8.69 -7.47 -1.79
CA SER A 267 9.35 -8.78 -1.66
C SER A 267 9.42 -9.25 -0.21
N VAL A 268 9.70 -8.35 0.74
CA VAL A 268 9.68 -8.65 2.19
C VAL A 268 8.29 -9.09 2.65
N ILE A 269 7.24 -8.38 2.23
CA ILE A 269 5.84 -8.75 2.54
C ILE A 269 5.52 -10.13 1.94
N MET A 270 5.94 -10.39 0.71
CA MET A 270 5.70 -11.65 0.02
C MET A 270 6.34 -12.86 0.69
N VAL A 271 7.44 -12.71 1.44
CA VAL A 271 7.97 -13.78 2.30
C VAL A 271 6.90 -14.28 3.26
N ARG A 272 6.22 -13.37 3.95
CA ARG A 272 5.17 -13.75 4.93
C ARG A 272 3.89 -14.22 4.25
N VAL A 273 3.53 -13.65 3.11
CA VAL A 273 2.40 -14.12 2.29
C VAL A 273 2.65 -15.56 1.83
N ALA A 274 3.83 -15.87 1.30
CA ALA A 274 4.20 -17.23 0.89
C ALA A 274 4.14 -18.22 2.06
N LYS A 275 4.74 -17.89 3.21
CA LYS A 275 4.68 -18.72 4.41
C LYS A 275 3.25 -18.90 4.94
N ARG A 276 2.37 -17.89 4.80
CA ARG A 276 0.94 -18.02 5.12
C ARG A 276 0.23 -18.99 4.18
N LEU A 277 0.56 -18.99 2.89
CA LEU A 277 0.00 -19.95 1.93
C LEU A 277 0.42 -21.38 2.26
N ILE A 278 1.67 -21.58 2.68
CA ILE A 278 2.16 -22.88 3.18
C ILE A 278 1.45 -23.26 4.49
N PHE A 279 1.35 -22.35 5.45
CA PHE A 279 0.67 -22.58 6.73
C PHE A 279 -0.80 -22.99 6.56
N ASN A 280 -1.49 -22.42 5.56
CA ASN A 280 -2.88 -22.74 5.23
C ASN A 280 -3.01 -23.92 4.25
N GLU A 281 -1.96 -24.67 4.00
CA GLU A 281 -1.94 -25.83 3.11
C GLU A 281 -2.36 -25.53 1.65
N ILE A 282 -2.24 -24.25 1.21
CA ILE A 282 -2.49 -23.82 -0.17
C ILE A 282 -1.26 -24.12 -1.04
N MET A 283 -0.07 -24.08 -0.43
CA MET A 283 1.20 -24.45 -1.07
C MET A 283 1.86 -25.62 -0.33
N PRO A 284 2.67 -26.44 -1.05
CA PRO A 284 3.46 -27.52 -0.44
C PRO A 284 4.40 -27.03 0.67
N LEU A 285 4.66 -27.89 1.68
CA LEU A 285 5.55 -27.56 2.80
C LEU A 285 7.01 -27.31 2.37
N ASP A 286 7.44 -27.91 1.29
CA ASP A 286 8.78 -27.77 0.70
C ASP A 286 8.86 -26.68 -0.38
N SER A 287 7.82 -25.85 -0.50
CA SER A 287 7.83 -24.73 -1.43
C SER A 287 8.86 -23.67 -1.03
N ASP A 288 9.68 -23.26 -1.98
CA ASP A 288 10.62 -22.15 -1.85
C ASP A 288 10.07 -20.79 -2.33
N PHE A 289 8.75 -20.70 -2.51
CA PHE A 289 8.09 -19.51 -3.03
C PHE A 289 8.35 -18.25 -2.18
N HIS A 290 8.71 -18.40 -0.92
CA HIS A 290 9.15 -17.31 -0.06
C HIS A 290 10.53 -16.74 -0.44
N LEU A 291 11.34 -17.47 -1.21
CA LEU A 291 12.64 -17.05 -1.73
C LEU A 291 12.59 -16.73 -3.23
N ASN A 292 11.88 -17.58 -3.99
CA ASN A 292 11.87 -17.57 -5.44
C ASN A 292 10.44 -17.33 -5.95
N ASN A 293 10.11 -16.08 -6.23
CA ASN A 293 8.81 -15.66 -6.73
C ASN A 293 8.94 -14.43 -7.65
N PHE A 294 7.87 -14.08 -8.32
CA PHE A 294 7.84 -12.99 -9.30
C PHE A 294 8.28 -11.63 -8.72
N THR A 295 8.07 -11.37 -7.42
CA THR A 295 8.48 -10.09 -6.81
C THR A 295 9.98 -10.04 -6.60
N THR A 296 10.60 -11.15 -6.18
CA THR A 296 12.04 -11.24 -5.99
C THR A 296 12.80 -11.21 -7.30
N GLU A 297 12.29 -11.88 -8.35
CA GLU A 297 12.86 -11.83 -9.70
C GLU A 297 12.79 -10.41 -10.27
N TYR A 298 11.65 -9.73 -10.10
CA TYR A 298 11.47 -8.36 -10.57
C TYR A 298 12.35 -7.37 -9.80
N LEU A 299 12.49 -7.54 -8.48
CA LEU A 299 13.41 -6.76 -7.64
C LEU A 299 14.87 -6.90 -8.10
N ASP A 300 15.33 -8.13 -8.32
CA ASP A 300 16.72 -8.40 -8.76
C ASP A 300 17.00 -7.74 -10.12
N SER A 301 16.05 -7.84 -11.05
CA SER A 301 16.14 -7.19 -12.35
C SER A 301 16.22 -5.68 -12.25
N GLU A 302 15.43 -5.06 -11.35
CA GLU A 302 15.39 -3.61 -11.13
C GLU A 302 16.68 -3.10 -10.47
N VAL A 303 17.20 -3.79 -9.44
CA VAL A 303 18.51 -3.46 -8.85
C VAL A 303 19.62 -3.53 -9.90
N THR A 304 19.60 -4.57 -10.75
CA THR A 304 20.56 -4.71 -11.85
C THR A 304 20.43 -3.57 -12.86
N ARG A 305 19.21 -3.13 -13.17
CA ARG A 305 18.94 -2.03 -14.11
C ARG A 305 19.51 -0.72 -13.57
N VAL A 306 19.18 -0.35 -12.33
CA VAL A 306 19.60 0.93 -11.76
C VAL A 306 21.08 1.01 -11.43
N SER A 307 21.73 -0.13 -11.16
CA SER A 307 23.18 -0.20 -10.92
C SER A 307 24.03 0.08 -12.17
N LYS A 308 23.41 0.20 -13.35
CA LYS A 308 24.07 0.52 -14.62
C LYS A 308 23.84 1.98 -15.04
N LEU A 309 23.04 2.74 -14.32
CA LEU A 309 22.78 4.16 -14.55
C LEU A 309 23.84 5.02 -13.85
#